data_92d67f4c298b5819694a130792f9cda0
#
_entry.id   92d67f4c298b5819694a130792f9cda0
#
_cell.length_a   1.000
_cell.length_b   1.000
_cell.length_c   1.000
_cell.angle_alpha   90.00
_cell.angle_beta   90.00
_cell.angle_gamma   90.00
#
_symmetry.space_group_name_H-M   'P 1'
#
loop_
_entity.id
_entity.type
_entity.pdbx_description
1 polymer ?
#
loop_
_entity_poly.entity_id
_entity_poly.type
_entity_poly.pdbx_seq_one_letter_code
_entity_poly.pdbx_strand_id
1 'polypeptide(L)'
;MSEAAEPTAAAPATAASPADDARFMRMALTLGRRGLGNAWPNPAVGAVIVKDGVILGRGWTQAGGRPHAEVEALRRARKLAPDAVSGATLYVTLEPCSHQGKTPPCADAIVKAGIARVVSALEDPNPEVAGKGHEKLRAKGIAVETGLFADEARRDHAGHIARITQGRPHVLLKLAISADGKAGLPARKPVALSGEEARNRVFQLRAQSDAILVGIGTVLSDNPHLTSRLPGLMERSPVRVVLDANLRVPLSLAVVSTVRETPTWVMTSRKPSAIAEEILQQKGCKVFRVGDSAGKLDLGEVLELLAGEGITRLMVEGGPTVAASFVAADLVDEAVLVRSDKTIGEGIAPLAGMSLDALTQHLQAAGSERLGADTLETYARANAQ
;
A
#
# COMPACT_ATOMS: atom_id res chain seq x y z
N MET A 1 -29.34 25.08 50.38
CA MET A 1 -29.10 25.64 49.05
C MET A 1 -27.65 25.33 48.72
N SER A 2 -27.41 24.30 47.92
CA SER A 2 -26.05 23.88 47.52
C SER A 2 -25.85 24.42 46.12
N GLU A 3 -24.90 25.31 45.98
CA GLU A 3 -24.48 25.94 44.73
C GLU A 3 -23.67 24.91 43.94
N ALA A 4 -24.22 24.48 42.79
CA ALA A 4 -23.54 23.58 41.88
C ALA A 4 -22.44 24.37 41.19
N ALA A 5 -21.18 23.99 41.40
CA ALA A 5 -20.01 24.54 40.73
C ALA A 5 -20.11 24.23 39.23
N GLU A 6 -20.14 25.28 38.38
CA GLU A 6 -19.98 25.17 36.94
C GLU A 6 -18.63 24.56 36.61
N PRO A 7 -18.55 23.68 35.57
CA PRO A 7 -17.29 23.13 35.14
C PRO A 7 -16.41 24.25 34.51
N THR A 8 -15.30 24.56 35.15
CA THR A 8 -14.27 25.44 34.66
C THR A 8 -13.83 24.98 33.25
N ALA A 9 -13.97 25.85 32.26
CA ALA A 9 -13.47 25.64 30.92
C ALA A 9 -11.94 25.39 30.98
N ALA A 10 -11.48 24.27 30.43
CA ALA A 10 -10.09 23.94 30.36
C ALA A 10 -9.35 25.03 29.58
N ALA A 11 -8.23 25.51 30.13
CA ALA A 11 -7.37 26.50 29.50
C ALA A 11 -6.95 25.97 28.09
N PRO A 12 -6.90 26.84 27.05
CA PRO A 12 -6.48 26.42 25.72
C PRO A 12 -5.07 25.83 25.80
N ALA A 13 -4.90 24.64 25.21
CA ALA A 13 -3.59 24.03 25.07
C ALA A 13 -2.64 25.03 24.42
N THR A 14 -1.46 25.26 25.02
CA THR A 14 -0.41 26.05 24.39
C THR A 14 -0.15 25.48 22.99
N ALA A 15 -0.37 26.29 21.95
CA ALA A 15 -0.18 25.86 20.58
C ALA A 15 1.27 25.40 20.42
N ALA A 16 1.48 24.17 19.94
CA ALA A 16 2.83 23.67 19.61
C ALA A 16 3.46 24.58 18.54
N SER A 17 4.78 24.70 18.57
CA SER A 17 5.47 25.48 17.54
C SER A 17 5.30 24.79 16.17
N PRO A 18 5.37 25.52 15.03
CA PRO A 18 5.37 24.89 13.70
C PRO A 18 6.44 23.81 13.52
N ALA A 19 7.59 23.96 14.19
CA ALA A 19 8.65 22.96 14.15
C ALA A 19 8.27 21.67 14.91
N ASP A 20 7.56 21.80 16.03
CA ASP A 20 7.04 20.65 16.78
C ASP A 20 5.93 19.95 16.01
N ASP A 21 5.02 20.67 15.41
CA ASP A 21 3.96 20.10 14.55
C ASP A 21 4.59 19.29 13.39
N ALA A 22 5.59 19.86 12.73
CA ALA A 22 6.31 19.17 11.66
C ALA A 22 6.99 17.89 12.17
N ARG A 23 7.62 17.92 13.34
CA ARG A 23 8.28 16.77 13.96
C ARG A 23 7.28 15.64 14.27
N PHE A 24 6.16 15.97 14.90
CA PHE A 24 5.18 14.96 15.29
C PHE A 24 4.40 14.41 14.12
N MET A 25 4.10 15.21 13.08
CA MET A 25 3.47 14.72 11.87
C MET A 25 4.39 13.78 11.07
N ARG A 26 5.69 14.08 10.95
CA ARG A 26 6.66 13.14 10.34
C ARG A 26 6.74 11.82 11.10
N MET A 27 6.62 11.86 12.43
CA MET A 27 6.53 10.64 13.23
C MET A 27 5.25 9.86 12.94
N ALA A 28 4.11 10.54 12.81
CA ALA A 28 2.84 9.90 12.44
C ALA A 28 2.94 9.24 11.05
N LEU A 29 3.50 9.91 10.04
CA LEU A 29 3.75 9.34 8.70
C LEU A 29 4.65 8.09 8.79
N THR A 30 5.76 8.17 9.54
CA THR A 30 6.67 7.03 9.74
C THR A 30 5.95 5.83 10.39
N LEU A 31 5.04 6.09 11.33
CA LEU A 31 4.23 5.04 11.96
C LEU A 31 3.20 4.47 10.99
N GLY A 32 2.55 5.30 10.18
CA GLY A 32 1.59 4.86 9.16
C GLY A 32 2.21 3.86 8.19
N ARG A 33 3.44 4.12 7.73
CA ARG A 33 4.18 3.22 6.82
C ARG A 33 4.37 1.80 7.36
N ARG A 34 4.29 1.60 8.68
CA ARG A 34 4.28 0.26 9.28
C ARG A 34 3.05 -0.55 8.92
N GLY A 35 1.95 0.09 8.54
CA GLY A 35 0.71 -0.55 8.10
C GLY A 35 0.70 -0.95 6.63
N LEU A 36 1.58 -0.39 5.77
CA LEU A 36 1.61 -0.69 4.34
C LEU A 36 1.78 -2.19 4.09
N GLY A 37 1.02 -2.73 3.14
CA GLY A 37 0.98 -4.15 2.80
C GLY A 37 0.29 -5.07 3.82
N ASN A 38 -0.21 -4.52 4.95
CA ASN A 38 -0.79 -5.31 6.03
C ASN A 38 -2.11 -4.75 6.56
N ALA A 39 -2.36 -3.45 6.35
CA ALA A 39 -3.56 -2.77 6.84
C ALA A 39 -4.80 -2.98 5.95
N TRP A 40 -4.63 -3.45 4.69
CA TRP A 40 -5.75 -3.62 3.77
C TRP A 40 -6.90 -4.44 4.36
N PRO A 41 -8.16 -4.15 4.04
CA PRO A 41 -8.64 -3.18 3.04
C PRO A 41 -8.67 -1.71 3.50
N ASN A 42 -8.21 -1.40 4.71
CA ASN A 42 -8.20 -0.06 5.28
C ASN A 42 -6.88 0.68 4.97
N PRO A 43 -6.87 2.03 4.98
CA PRO A 43 -5.65 2.80 4.78
C PRO A 43 -4.65 2.60 5.91
N ALA A 44 -3.36 2.68 5.59
CA ALA A 44 -2.25 2.58 6.53
C ALA A 44 -2.00 3.93 7.23
N VAL A 45 -2.86 4.29 8.17
CA VAL A 45 -2.82 5.53 8.93
C VAL A 45 -1.82 5.44 10.09
N GLY A 46 -1.18 6.56 10.41
CA GLY A 46 -0.38 6.75 11.62
C GLY A 46 -0.92 7.84 12.50
N ALA A 47 -0.77 7.70 13.82
CA ALA A 47 -1.26 8.64 14.81
C ALA A 47 -0.29 8.81 15.99
N VAL A 48 -0.14 10.06 16.45
CA VAL A 48 0.67 10.42 17.63
C VAL A 48 -0.12 11.38 18.51
N ILE A 49 -0.19 11.11 19.80
CA ILE A 49 -0.83 11.97 20.81
C ILE A 49 0.26 12.63 21.63
N VAL A 50 0.19 13.96 21.74
CA VAL A 50 1.21 14.79 22.39
C VAL A 50 0.54 15.78 23.34
N LYS A 51 1.10 15.97 24.52
CA LYS A 51 0.76 17.06 25.44
C LYS A 51 2.03 17.68 26.00
N ASP A 52 2.13 19.00 25.96
CA ASP A 52 3.26 19.78 26.48
C ASP A 52 4.62 19.26 25.97
N GLY A 53 4.69 18.92 24.65
CA GLY A 53 5.87 18.38 24.00
C GLY A 53 6.18 16.90 24.30
N VAL A 54 5.40 16.26 25.20
CA VAL A 54 5.56 14.85 25.59
C VAL A 54 4.65 13.95 24.78
N ILE A 55 5.18 12.87 24.19
CA ILE A 55 4.41 11.86 23.48
C ILE A 55 3.73 10.94 24.48
N LEU A 56 2.41 10.99 24.53
CA LEU A 56 1.57 10.13 25.39
C LEU A 56 1.23 8.79 24.73
N GLY A 57 1.03 8.79 23.39
CA GLY A 57 0.65 7.57 22.68
C GLY A 57 1.00 7.63 21.21
N ARG A 58 1.25 6.46 20.64
CA ARG A 58 1.57 6.26 19.23
C ARG A 58 0.78 5.08 18.70
N GLY A 59 0.26 5.20 17.49
CA GLY A 59 -0.50 4.12 16.84
C GLY A 59 -0.33 4.12 15.33
N TRP A 60 -0.65 3.01 14.74
CA TRP A 60 -0.83 2.83 13.30
C TRP A 60 -1.93 1.81 13.06
N THR A 61 -2.55 1.84 11.87
CA THR A 61 -3.57 0.86 11.49
C THR A 61 -2.98 -0.55 11.58
N GLN A 62 -3.60 -1.41 12.38
CA GLN A 62 -3.10 -2.77 12.62
C GLN A 62 -3.44 -3.70 11.45
N ALA A 63 -2.86 -4.91 11.47
CA ALA A 63 -3.09 -5.96 10.47
C ALA A 63 -4.59 -6.22 10.24
N GLY A 64 -4.99 -6.37 8.98
CA GLY A 64 -6.41 -6.51 8.61
C GLY A 64 -7.22 -5.23 8.81
N GLY A 65 -6.56 -4.07 8.99
CA GLY A 65 -7.17 -2.75 9.04
C GLY A 65 -7.72 -2.33 10.40
N ARG A 66 -7.57 -3.12 11.46
CA ARG A 66 -8.13 -2.80 12.79
C ARG A 66 -7.26 -3.31 13.92
N PRO A 67 -7.22 -2.57 15.08
CA PRO A 67 -7.81 -1.23 15.30
C PRO A 67 -7.17 -0.14 14.45
N HIS A 68 -7.89 0.98 14.25
CA HIS A 68 -7.36 2.16 13.57
C HIS A 68 -6.27 2.84 14.40
N ALA A 69 -5.43 3.66 13.71
CA ALA A 69 -4.28 4.31 14.32
C ALA A 69 -4.63 5.16 15.55
N GLU A 70 -5.70 5.92 15.47
CA GLU A 70 -6.18 6.83 16.54
C GLU A 70 -6.58 6.03 17.76
N VAL A 71 -7.35 4.95 17.58
CA VAL A 71 -7.79 4.07 18.67
C VAL A 71 -6.59 3.41 19.35
N GLU A 72 -5.61 2.96 18.58
CA GLU A 72 -4.39 2.36 19.11
C GLU A 72 -3.53 3.38 19.84
N ALA A 73 -3.41 4.61 19.33
CA ALA A 73 -2.70 5.70 19.99
C ALA A 73 -3.38 6.07 21.31
N LEU A 74 -4.71 6.22 21.31
CA LEU A 74 -5.50 6.51 22.51
C LEU A 74 -5.41 5.39 23.57
N ARG A 75 -5.46 4.13 23.14
CA ARG A 75 -5.31 2.97 24.05
C ARG A 75 -3.96 3.01 24.77
N ARG A 76 -2.87 3.30 24.04
CA ARG A 76 -1.52 3.39 24.60
C ARG A 76 -1.36 4.63 25.50
N ALA A 77 -1.89 5.77 25.08
CA ALA A 77 -1.86 6.99 25.88
C ALA A 77 -2.57 6.82 27.24
N ARG A 78 -3.76 6.22 27.23
CA ARG A 78 -4.51 5.94 28.48
C ARG A 78 -3.81 4.95 29.40
N LYS A 79 -3.07 4.00 28.83
CA LYS A 79 -2.27 3.04 29.62
C LYS A 79 -1.06 3.71 30.28
N LEU A 80 -0.45 4.67 29.61
CA LEU A 80 0.76 5.35 30.08
C LEU A 80 0.45 6.51 31.03
N ALA A 81 -0.55 7.34 30.67
CA ALA A 81 -0.87 8.57 31.39
C ALA A 81 -2.38 8.86 31.25
N PRO A 82 -3.27 8.15 32.00
CA PRO A 82 -4.72 8.20 31.80
C PRO A 82 -5.30 9.62 31.95
N ASP A 83 -4.81 10.39 32.91
CA ASP A 83 -5.30 11.74 33.19
C ASP A 83 -4.72 12.82 32.28
N ALA A 84 -3.64 12.51 31.56
CA ALA A 84 -2.95 13.48 30.69
C ALA A 84 -3.53 13.59 29.28
N VAL A 85 -4.39 12.65 28.84
CA VAL A 85 -4.91 12.61 27.46
C VAL A 85 -5.85 13.78 27.17
N SER A 86 -6.62 14.21 28.17
CA SER A 86 -7.47 15.39 28.04
C SER A 86 -6.65 16.66 27.81
N GLY A 87 -7.05 17.48 26.84
CA GLY A 87 -6.31 18.67 26.42
C GLY A 87 -5.12 18.42 25.51
N ALA A 88 -4.82 17.14 25.11
CA ALA A 88 -3.71 16.80 24.22
C ALA A 88 -3.98 17.16 22.76
N THR A 89 -2.92 17.18 21.94
CA THR A 89 -2.97 17.27 20.46
C THR A 89 -2.79 15.89 19.84
N LEU A 90 -3.64 15.55 18.86
CA LEU A 90 -3.51 14.37 18.01
C LEU A 90 -2.98 14.77 16.64
N TYR A 91 -1.88 14.17 16.21
CA TYR A 91 -1.37 14.21 14.84
C TYR A 91 -1.78 12.92 14.14
N VAL A 92 -2.41 13.02 12.96
CA VAL A 92 -2.93 11.89 12.22
C VAL A 92 -2.72 12.08 10.71
N THR A 93 -2.36 11.01 10.00
CA THR A 93 -1.97 11.10 8.58
C THR A 93 -3.13 11.12 7.60
N LEU A 94 -4.34 10.81 8.07
CA LEU A 94 -5.59 10.86 7.30
C LEU A 94 -6.72 11.30 8.22
N GLU A 95 -7.75 11.92 7.67
CA GLU A 95 -8.95 12.33 8.37
C GLU A 95 -9.54 11.22 9.25
N PRO A 96 -9.82 11.47 10.54
CA PRO A 96 -10.47 10.51 11.42
C PRO A 96 -11.89 10.17 10.93
N CYS A 97 -12.17 8.88 10.77
CA CYS A 97 -13.46 8.42 10.25
C CYS A 97 -14.64 8.88 11.13
N SER A 98 -15.76 9.29 10.48
CA SER A 98 -16.98 9.80 11.09
C SER A 98 -18.17 8.85 11.02
N HIS A 99 -18.11 7.82 10.15
CA HIS A 99 -19.20 6.87 9.92
C HIS A 99 -19.12 5.66 10.84
N GLN A 100 -20.27 5.07 11.16
CA GLN A 100 -20.37 3.80 11.87
C GLN A 100 -20.02 2.66 10.92
N GLY A 101 -18.88 2.03 11.14
CA GLY A 101 -18.48 0.83 10.41
C GLY A 101 -18.56 -0.41 11.30
N LYS A 102 -17.61 -1.34 11.14
CA LYS A 102 -17.46 -2.51 12.05
C LYS A 102 -17.11 -2.11 13.49
N THR A 103 -16.62 -0.90 13.69
CA THR A 103 -16.31 -0.29 14.99
C THR A 103 -16.85 1.13 15.02
N PRO A 104 -17.07 1.73 16.22
CA PRO A 104 -17.44 3.14 16.32
C PRO A 104 -16.44 4.06 15.64
N PRO A 105 -16.88 5.25 15.17
CA PRO A 105 -16.04 6.23 14.51
C PRO A 105 -14.84 6.67 15.37
N CYS A 106 -13.69 6.90 14.74
CA CYS A 106 -12.51 7.45 15.43
C CYS A 106 -12.78 8.86 15.95
N ALA A 107 -13.55 9.67 15.24
CA ALA A 107 -13.95 11.00 15.69
C ALA A 107 -14.66 10.96 17.07
N ASP A 108 -15.53 9.98 17.31
CA ASP A 108 -16.18 9.81 18.61
C ASP A 108 -15.21 9.40 19.72
N ALA A 109 -14.24 8.54 19.39
CA ALA A 109 -13.21 8.15 20.36
C ALA A 109 -12.30 9.31 20.74
N ILE A 110 -11.99 10.20 19.79
CA ILE A 110 -11.21 11.43 19.97
C ILE A 110 -11.96 12.41 20.88
N VAL A 111 -13.24 12.67 20.58
CA VAL A 111 -14.12 13.53 21.42
C VAL A 111 -14.19 12.99 22.85
N LYS A 112 -14.49 11.69 23.01
CA LYS A 112 -14.60 11.03 24.32
C LYS A 112 -13.28 11.07 25.10
N ALA A 113 -12.15 11.17 24.42
CA ALA A 113 -10.84 11.25 25.05
C ALA A 113 -10.49 12.68 25.54
N GLY A 114 -11.27 13.68 25.17
CA GLY A 114 -11.01 15.08 25.53
C GLY A 114 -9.82 15.68 24.79
N ILE A 115 -9.48 15.19 23.58
CA ILE A 115 -8.45 15.80 22.73
C ILE A 115 -8.86 17.24 22.40
N ALA A 116 -7.97 18.20 22.58
CA ALA A 116 -8.25 19.62 22.35
C ALA A 116 -7.94 20.07 20.92
N ARG A 117 -6.96 19.44 20.25
CA ARG A 117 -6.50 19.80 18.91
C ARG A 117 -6.19 18.56 18.07
N VAL A 118 -6.58 18.59 16.81
CA VAL A 118 -6.23 17.57 15.80
C VAL A 118 -5.49 18.24 14.64
N VAL A 119 -4.32 17.72 14.29
CA VAL A 119 -3.55 18.07 13.10
C VAL A 119 -3.64 16.89 12.16
N SER A 120 -4.34 17.05 11.03
CA SER A 120 -4.54 16.02 10.02
C SER A 120 -3.72 16.34 8.78
N ALA A 121 -2.96 15.37 8.25
CA ALA A 121 -2.16 15.59 7.05
C ALA A 121 -3.03 15.68 5.79
N LEU A 122 -4.11 14.88 5.71
CA LEU A 122 -4.92 14.73 4.52
C LEU A 122 -6.40 14.54 4.89
N GLU A 123 -7.29 15.14 4.10
CA GLU A 123 -8.71 14.84 4.10
C GLU A 123 -8.99 13.49 3.42
N ASP A 124 -10.02 12.76 3.84
CA ASP A 124 -10.35 11.47 3.23
C ASP A 124 -10.81 11.69 1.78
N PRO A 125 -10.28 10.95 0.79
CA PRO A 125 -10.67 11.09 -0.60
C PRO A 125 -12.09 10.60 -0.91
N ASN A 126 -12.74 9.89 0.00
CA ASN A 126 -14.10 9.39 -0.20
C ASN A 126 -15.12 10.53 -0.07
N PRO A 127 -15.85 10.90 -1.15
CA PRO A 127 -16.84 11.98 -1.09
C PRO A 127 -17.94 11.81 -0.04
N GLU A 128 -18.20 10.57 0.38
CA GLU A 128 -19.16 10.27 1.45
C GLU A 128 -18.61 10.61 2.85
N VAL A 129 -17.29 10.75 2.98
CA VAL A 129 -16.57 10.92 4.26
C VAL A 129 -15.84 12.25 4.31
N ALA A 130 -15.34 12.75 3.17
CA ALA A 130 -14.53 13.95 3.04
C ALA A 130 -15.05 15.12 3.85
N GLY A 131 -14.24 15.63 4.79
CA GLY A 131 -14.54 16.75 5.66
C GLY A 131 -15.45 16.44 6.86
N LYS A 132 -16.27 15.38 6.81
CA LYS A 132 -17.29 15.09 7.86
C LYS A 132 -16.67 14.72 9.19
N GLY A 133 -15.49 14.07 9.19
CA GLY A 133 -14.73 13.79 10.40
C GLY A 133 -14.21 15.07 11.04
N HIS A 134 -13.64 15.95 10.23
CA HIS A 134 -13.15 17.26 10.67
C HIS A 134 -14.29 18.15 11.16
N GLU A 135 -15.43 18.22 10.45
CA GLU A 135 -16.61 18.97 10.84
C GLU A 135 -17.16 18.49 12.19
N LYS A 136 -17.27 17.17 12.37
CA LYS A 136 -17.73 16.57 13.62
C LYS A 136 -16.84 16.94 14.81
N LEU A 137 -15.52 16.96 14.61
CA LEU A 137 -14.56 17.36 15.64
C LEU A 137 -14.70 18.86 15.97
N ARG A 138 -14.77 19.74 14.94
CA ARG A 138 -14.96 21.19 15.13
C ARG A 138 -16.28 21.51 15.85
N ALA A 139 -17.37 20.80 15.50
CA ALA A 139 -18.67 20.96 16.16
C ALA A 139 -18.66 20.58 17.66
N LYS A 140 -17.63 19.83 18.10
CA LYS A 140 -17.39 19.49 19.52
C LYS A 140 -16.33 20.38 20.18
N GLY A 141 -15.95 21.50 19.54
CA GLY A 141 -14.99 22.46 20.09
C GLY A 141 -13.52 22.05 19.96
N ILE A 142 -13.21 21.03 19.17
CA ILE A 142 -11.85 20.60 18.92
C ILE A 142 -11.25 21.44 17.78
N ALA A 143 -10.07 22.04 18.01
CA ALA A 143 -9.34 22.76 16.96
C ALA A 143 -8.83 21.75 15.92
N VAL A 144 -9.11 21.99 14.61
CA VAL A 144 -8.70 21.09 13.51
C VAL A 144 -7.93 21.86 12.46
N GLU A 145 -6.68 21.45 12.26
CA GLU A 145 -5.79 21.94 11.20
C GLU A 145 -5.53 20.80 10.21
N THR A 146 -5.39 21.16 8.92
CA THR A 146 -5.23 20.18 7.83
C THR A 146 -4.12 20.59 6.87
N GLY A 147 -3.55 19.62 6.15
CA GLY A 147 -2.62 19.88 5.04
C GLY A 147 -1.14 19.79 5.38
N LEU A 148 -0.77 19.59 6.63
CA LEU A 148 0.64 19.47 7.02
C LEU A 148 1.25 18.17 6.45
N PHE A 149 2.23 18.31 5.53
CA PHE A 149 2.84 17.22 4.74
C PHE A 149 1.83 16.45 3.85
N ALA A 150 0.85 17.15 3.29
CA ALA A 150 -0.18 16.54 2.45
C ALA A 150 0.38 15.72 1.28
N ASP A 151 1.43 16.20 0.61
CA ASP A 151 2.02 15.47 -0.54
C ASP A 151 2.71 14.17 -0.11
N GLU A 152 3.35 14.16 1.07
CA GLU A 152 3.93 12.95 1.63
C GLU A 152 2.84 11.97 2.06
N ALA A 153 1.77 12.46 2.68
CA ALA A 153 0.61 11.67 3.05
C ALA A 153 -0.12 11.10 1.83
N ARG A 154 -0.27 11.87 0.73
CA ARG A 154 -0.86 11.35 -0.53
C ARG A 154 -0.09 10.17 -1.09
N ARG A 155 1.25 10.22 -1.08
CA ARG A 155 2.09 9.10 -1.51
C ARG A 155 1.91 7.87 -0.62
N ASP A 156 1.88 8.07 0.70
CA ASP A 156 1.67 6.97 1.65
C ASP A 156 0.25 6.36 1.51
N HIS A 157 -0.76 7.18 1.22
CA HIS A 157 -2.16 6.77 1.04
C HIS A 157 -2.55 6.51 -0.42
N ALA A 158 -1.61 6.50 -1.38
CA ALA A 158 -1.90 6.36 -2.81
C ALA A 158 -2.78 5.14 -3.13
N GLY A 159 -2.58 4.01 -2.45
CA GLY A 159 -3.42 2.83 -2.60
C GLY A 159 -4.87 3.05 -2.18
N HIS A 160 -5.09 3.69 -1.04
CA HIS A 160 -6.44 4.05 -0.58
C HIS A 160 -7.10 5.04 -1.53
N ILE A 161 -6.38 6.08 -1.93
CA ILE A 161 -6.87 7.10 -2.86
C ILE A 161 -7.29 6.44 -4.18
N ALA A 162 -6.42 5.67 -4.83
CA ALA A 162 -6.71 5.02 -6.10
C ALA A 162 -7.93 4.09 -6.00
N ARG A 163 -8.02 3.30 -4.94
CA ARG A 163 -9.15 2.40 -4.72
C ARG A 163 -10.48 3.15 -4.60
N ILE A 164 -10.52 4.29 -3.89
CA ILE A 164 -11.74 5.07 -3.69
C ILE A 164 -12.10 5.89 -4.93
N THR A 165 -11.12 6.55 -5.57
CA THR A 165 -11.38 7.50 -6.66
C THR A 165 -11.40 6.86 -8.04
N GLN A 166 -10.72 5.71 -8.23
CA GLN A 166 -10.57 5.05 -9.52
C GLN A 166 -11.13 3.63 -9.54
N GLY A 167 -11.59 3.07 -8.40
CA GLY A 167 -12.11 1.72 -8.30
C GLY A 167 -11.08 0.61 -8.49
N ARG A 168 -9.77 0.93 -8.47
CA ARG A 168 -8.68 -0.02 -8.68
C ARG A 168 -7.53 0.19 -7.69
N PRO A 169 -6.65 -0.81 -7.45
CA PRO A 169 -5.45 -0.60 -6.65
C PRO A 169 -4.48 0.36 -7.33
N HIS A 170 -3.65 1.03 -6.53
CA HIS A 170 -2.44 1.70 -7.01
C HIS A 170 -1.44 0.64 -7.53
N VAL A 171 -0.98 0.81 -8.76
CA VAL A 171 -0.11 -0.15 -9.47
C VAL A 171 1.34 0.33 -9.46
N LEU A 172 2.19 -0.43 -8.79
CA LEU A 172 3.65 -0.29 -8.82
C LEU A 172 4.23 -1.34 -9.81
N LEU A 173 4.76 -0.90 -10.93
CA LEU A 173 5.50 -1.76 -11.86
C LEU A 173 6.99 -1.81 -11.49
N LYS A 174 7.52 -2.99 -11.18
CA LYS A 174 8.95 -3.17 -10.93
C LYS A 174 9.62 -3.92 -12.07
N LEU A 175 10.71 -3.35 -12.59
CA LEU A 175 11.56 -3.99 -13.58
C LEU A 175 13.02 -4.08 -13.08
N ALA A 176 13.72 -5.17 -13.39
CA ALA A 176 15.17 -5.28 -13.24
C ALA A 176 15.79 -5.26 -14.64
N ILE A 177 16.83 -4.43 -14.84
CA ILE A 177 17.40 -4.13 -16.15
C ILE A 177 18.92 -4.18 -16.03
N SER A 178 19.57 -4.92 -16.91
CA SER A 178 21.03 -4.94 -17.03
C SER A 178 21.57 -3.61 -17.59
N ALA A 179 22.88 -3.40 -17.50
CA ALA A 179 23.55 -2.20 -18.02
C ALA A 179 23.34 -2.01 -19.53
N ASP A 180 23.18 -3.11 -20.27
CA ASP A 180 22.86 -3.12 -21.70
C ASP A 180 21.36 -3.20 -22.02
N GLY A 181 20.49 -2.86 -21.05
CA GLY A 181 19.07 -2.66 -21.26
C GLY A 181 18.23 -3.94 -21.40
N LYS A 182 18.68 -5.07 -20.87
CA LYS A 182 17.98 -6.36 -20.94
C LYS A 182 17.36 -6.74 -19.59
N ALA A 183 16.22 -7.43 -19.63
CA ALA A 183 15.52 -7.92 -18.42
C ALA A 183 15.76 -9.41 -18.14
N GLY A 184 16.42 -10.13 -19.01
CA GLY A 184 16.70 -11.56 -18.84
C GLY A 184 17.40 -12.16 -20.04
N LEU A 185 17.84 -13.41 -19.90
CA LEU A 185 18.49 -14.19 -20.97
C LEU A 185 17.47 -14.73 -21.99
N PRO A 186 17.92 -15.07 -23.20
CA PRO A 186 17.12 -15.80 -24.18
C PRO A 186 16.58 -17.10 -23.58
N ALA A 187 15.50 -17.61 -24.17
CA ALA A 187 14.81 -18.81 -23.69
C ALA A 187 14.41 -18.79 -22.21
N ARG A 188 14.30 -17.59 -21.62
CA ARG A 188 13.88 -17.36 -20.22
C ARG A 188 14.76 -18.10 -19.20
N LYS A 189 16.03 -18.28 -19.48
CA LYS A 189 16.96 -18.83 -18.49
C LYS A 189 17.08 -17.86 -17.31
N PRO A 190 17.02 -18.35 -16.05
CA PRO A 190 17.17 -17.51 -14.89
C PRO A 190 18.51 -16.77 -14.88
N VAL A 191 18.51 -15.50 -14.58
CA VAL A 191 19.71 -14.67 -14.38
C VAL A 191 19.52 -13.73 -13.21
N ALA A 192 20.49 -13.74 -12.29
CA ALA A 192 20.47 -12.82 -11.14
C ALA A 192 21.09 -11.48 -11.56
N LEU A 193 20.26 -10.54 -12.00
CA LEU A 193 20.69 -9.19 -12.37
C LEU A 193 21.08 -8.39 -11.12
N SER A 194 20.18 -8.30 -10.14
CA SER A 194 20.35 -7.44 -8.97
C SER A 194 21.29 -8.02 -7.91
N GLY A 195 22.09 -7.19 -7.27
CA GLY A 195 22.88 -7.48 -6.09
C GLY A 195 22.01 -7.70 -4.84
N GLU A 196 22.65 -7.95 -3.70
CA GLU A 196 21.94 -8.26 -2.46
C GLU A 196 21.15 -7.07 -1.92
N GLU A 197 21.75 -5.88 -1.90
CA GLU A 197 21.10 -4.67 -1.37
C GLU A 197 19.85 -4.32 -2.17
N ALA A 198 19.93 -4.38 -3.50
CA ALA A 198 18.78 -4.14 -4.37
C ALA A 198 17.70 -5.21 -4.19
N ARG A 199 18.05 -6.49 -4.02
CA ARG A 199 17.10 -7.55 -3.69
C ARG A 199 16.41 -7.30 -2.35
N ASN A 200 17.16 -6.89 -1.33
CA ASN A 200 16.60 -6.56 -0.02
C ASN A 200 15.61 -5.40 -0.12
N ARG A 201 15.92 -4.38 -0.94
CA ARG A 201 15.00 -3.27 -1.21
C ARG A 201 13.70 -3.74 -1.91
N VAL A 202 13.82 -4.66 -2.87
CA VAL A 202 12.64 -5.28 -3.52
C VAL A 202 11.80 -6.08 -2.52
N PHE A 203 12.41 -6.81 -1.58
CA PHE A 203 11.66 -7.50 -0.53
C PHE A 203 10.92 -6.54 0.41
N GLN A 204 11.47 -5.35 0.67
CA GLN A 204 10.74 -4.30 1.40
C GLN A 204 9.52 -3.80 0.60
N LEU A 205 9.68 -3.57 -0.72
CA LEU A 205 8.56 -3.18 -1.59
C LEU A 205 7.45 -4.25 -1.60
N ARG A 206 7.82 -5.54 -1.65
CA ARG A 206 6.86 -6.64 -1.53
C ARG A 206 6.12 -6.59 -0.20
N ALA A 207 6.82 -6.39 0.92
CA ALA A 207 6.21 -6.28 2.26
C ALA A 207 5.33 -5.03 2.44
N GLN A 208 5.44 -4.03 1.56
CA GLN A 208 4.64 -2.82 1.53
C GLN A 208 3.49 -2.87 0.51
N SER A 209 3.38 -3.97 -0.23
CA SER A 209 2.32 -4.23 -1.21
C SER A 209 1.32 -5.24 -0.66
N ASP A 210 0.04 -5.04 -0.92
CA ASP A 210 -1.02 -5.94 -0.49
C ASP A 210 -1.03 -7.21 -1.35
N ALA A 211 -0.73 -7.03 -2.66
CA ALA A 211 -0.63 -8.12 -3.61
C ALA A 211 0.56 -7.94 -4.57
N ILE A 212 1.06 -9.08 -5.09
CA ILE A 212 2.09 -9.15 -6.13
C ILE A 212 1.57 -9.94 -7.31
N LEU A 213 1.68 -9.37 -8.53
CA LEU A 213 1.13 -9.95 -9.75
C LEU A 213 2.24 -10.36 -10.73
N VAL A 214 2.10 -11.58 -11.25
CA VAL A 214 2.94 -12.12 -12.32
C VAL A 214 2.07 -12.81 -13.38
N GLY A 215 2.59 -12.96 -14.58
CA GLY A 215 2.00 -13.83 -15.60
C GLY A 215 2.43 -15.29 -15.44
N ILE A 216 1.63 -16.22 -15.95
CA ILE A 216 1.92 -17.66 -15.94
C ILE A 216 3.30 -17.97 -16.57
N GLY A 217 3.73 -17.20 -17.55
CA GLY A 217 5.05 -17.38 -18.16
C GLY A 217 6.20 -17.25 -17.17
N THR A 218 6.14 -16.29 -16.24
CA THR A 218 7.12 -16.12 -15.16
C THR A 218 7.06 -17.28 -14.16
N VAL A 219 5.85 -17.75 -13.83
CA VAL A 219 5.67 -18.89 -12.91
C VAL A 219 6.28 -20.15 -13.48
N LEU A 220 6.08 -20.42 -14.78
CA LEU A 220 6.61 -21.61 -15.46
C LEU A 220 8.13 -21.57 -15.66
N SER A 221 8.72 -20.37 -15.88
CA SER A 221 10.17 -20.24 -16.12
C SER A 221 10.98 -20.24 -14.83
N ASP A 222 10.51 -19.53 -13.80
CA ASP A 222 11.34 -19.17 -12.65
C ASP A 222 10.91 -19.87 -11.34
N ASN A 223 9.73 -20.51 -11.34
CA ASN A 223 9.12 -21.08 -10.12
C ASN A 223 9.25 -20.14 -8.89
N PRO A 224 8.80 -18.89 -8.98
CA PRO A 224 9.08 -17.90 -7.98
C PRO A 224 8.19 -18.07 -6.73
N HIS A 225 8.74 -17.85 -5.54
CA HIS A 225 7.95 -17.82 -4.31
C HIS A 225 7.13 -16.54 -4.15
N LEU A 226 7.57 -15.42 -4.71
CA LEU A 226 6.92 -14.09 -4.63
C LEU A 226 6.70 -13.58 -3.19
N THR A 227 7.52 -13.99 -2.27
CA THR A 227 7.44 -13.66 -0.84
C THR A 227 8.44 -12.58 -0.46
N SER A 228 8.21 -11.89 0.65
CA SER A 228 9.25 -11.12 1.34
C SER A 228 10.13 -12.09 2.12
N ARG A 229 11.46 -11.97 1.99
CA ARG A 229 12.42 -12.89 2.62
C ARG A 229 13.33 -12.17 3.62
N LEU A 230 12.98 -10.95 4.00
CA LEU A 230 13.73 -10.22 5.02
C LEU A 230 13.36 -10.74 6.42
N PRO A 231 14.34 -10.91 7.31
CA PRO A 231 14.08 -11.24 8.71
C PRO A 231 13.07 -10.26 9.33
N GLY A 232 12.05 -10.79 10.00
CA GLY A 232 10.97 -10.00 10.60
C GLY A 232 9.89 -9.50 9.63
N LEU A 233 10.01 -9.73 8.30
CA LEU A 233 9.02 -9.35 7.31
C LEU A 233 8.43 -10.53 6.51
N MET A 234 8.76 -11.77 6.86
CA MET A 234 8.29 -12.96 6.13
C MET A 234 6.76 -13.09 6.18
N GLU A 235 6.16 -12.82 7.33
CA GLU A 235 4.70 -12.83 7.54
C GLU A 235 3.96 -11.69 6.81
N ARG A 236 4.72 -10.75 6.25
CA ARG A 236 4.19 -9.63 5.44
C ARG A 236 4.34 -9.89 3.95
N SER A 237 4.39 -11.16 3.56
CA SER A 237 4.38 -11.53 2.15
C SER A 237 3.04 -11.19 1.52
N PRO A 238 3.02 -10.52 0.34
CA PRO A 238 1.78 -10.11 -0.32
C PRO A 238 0.98 -11.31 -0.83
N VAL A 239 -0.32 -11.11 -1.06
CA VAL A 239 -1.14 -12.05 -1.82
C VAL A 239 -0.54 -12.24 -3.22
N ARG A 240 -0.31 -13.48 -3.64
CA ARG A 240 0.24 -13.78 -4.97
C ARG A 240 -0.87 -13.84 -6.00
N VAL A 241 -0.79 -13.04 -7.04
CA VAL A 241 -1.75 -13.00 -8.15
C VAL A 241 -1.09 -13.54 -9.42
N VAL A 242 -1.67 -14.58 -10.02
CA VAL A 242 -1.16 -15.21 -11.24
C VAL A 242 -2.15 -14.98 -12.39
N LEU A 243 -1.73 -14.33 -13.45
CA LEU A 243 -2.50 -14.22 -14.68
C LEU A 243 -2.30 -15.51 -15.50
N ASP A 244 -3.32 -16.39 -15.53
CA ASP A 244 -3.29 -17.69 -16.22
C ASP A 244 -4.63 -17.98 -16.91
N ALA A 245 -4.82 -17.42 -18.09
CA ALA A 245 -6.08 -17.52 -18.85
C ALA A 245 -6.60 -18.95 -19.04
N ASN A 246 -5.70 -19.95 -19.04
CA ASN A 246 -6.02 -21.34 -19.34
C ASN A 246 -5.75 -22.33 -18.19
N LEU A 247 -5.49 -21.83 -16.98
CA LEU A 247 -5.18 -22.63 -15.78
C LEU A 247 -4.07 -23.67 -16.02
N ARG A 248 -2.94 -23.23 -16.59
CA ARG A 248 -1.79 -24.07 -16.93
C ARG A 248 -0.78 -24.25 -15.80
N VAL A 249 -0.98 -23.56 -14.67
CA VAL A 249 -0.05 -23.60 -13.55
C VAL A 249 0.06 -25.00 -12.97
N PRO A 250 1.26 -25.64 -12.95
CA PRO A 250 1.45 -26.95 -12.34
C PRO A 250 1.30 -26.89 -10.81
N LEU A 251 0.68 -27.90 -10.24
CA LEU A 251 0.38 -27.97 -8.80
C LEU A 251 1.65 -28.07 -7.92
N SER A 252 2.77 -28.52 -8.49
CA SER A 252 4.06 -28.66 -7.82
C SER A 252 4.84 -27.35 -7.68
N LEU A 253 4.48 -26.30 -8.42
CA LEU A 253 5.20 -25.02 -8.38
C LEU A 253 4.89 -24.24 -7.09
N ALA A 254 5.85 -23.45 -6.65
CA ALA A 254 5.84 -22.75 -5.36
C ALA A 254 4.55 -21.97 -5.09
N VAL A 255 4.04 -21.26 -6.10
CA VAL A 255 2.79 -20.47 -5.95
C VAL A 255 1.56 -21.31 -5.59
N VAL A 256 1.52 -22.61 -5.95
CA VAL A 256 0.43 -23.52 -5.59
C VAL A 256 0.80 -24.37 -4.38
N SER A 257 2.00 -24.97 -4.36
CA SER A 257 2.42 -25.90 -3.31
C SER A 257 2.51 -25.25 -1.92
N THR A 258 2.77 -23.93 -1.85
CA THR A 258 2.83 -23.14 -0.61
C THR A 258 1.63 -22.22 -0.40
N VAL A 259 0.50 -22.49 -1.01
CA VAL A 259 -0.70 -21.62 -0.96
C VAL A 259 -1.25 -21.43 0.46
N ARG A 260 -1.05 -22.42 1.35
CA ARG A 260 -1.46 -22.36 2.76
C ARG A 260 -0.60 -21.41 3.61
N GLU A 261 0.64 -21.16 3.18
CA GLU A 261 1.57 -20.24 3.86
C GLU A 261 1.39 -18.80 3.33
N THR A 262 1.24 -18.67 2.01
CA THR A 262 1.02 -17.37 1.35
C THR A 262 -0.14 -17.52 0.35
N PRO A 263 -1.23 -16.78 0.49
CA PRO A 263 -2.39 -16.90 -0.38
C PRO A 263 -2.03 -16.71 -1.86
N THR A 264 -2.67 -17.50 -2.73
CA THR A 264 -2.53 -17.39 -4.19
C THR A 264 -3.89 -17.27 -4.84
N TRP A 265 -4.04 -16.24 -5.65
CA TRP A 265 -5.22 -15.95 -6.46
C TRP A 265 -4.85 -16.12 -7.94
N VAL A 266 -5.64 -16.90 -8.65
CA VAL A 266 -5.44 -17.17 -10.09
C VAL A 266 -6.53 -16.47 -10.87
N MET A 267 -6.13 -15.56 -11.76
CA MET A 267 -7.04 -14.89 -12.70
C MET A 267 -7.07 -15.70 -13.98
N THR A 268 -8.27 -16.11 -14.39
CA THR A 268 -8.47 -16.98 -15.57
C THR A 268 -9.55 -16.44 -16.49
N SER A 269 -9.63 -16.93 -17.72
CA SER A 269 -10.68 -16.56 -18.66
C SER A 269 -12.09 -16.99 -18.16
N ARG A 270 -13.14 -16.47 -18.78
CA ARG A 270 -14.54 -16.80 -18.40
C ARG A 270 -14.91 -18.26 -18.62
N LYS A 271 -14.16 -18.99 -19.46
CA LYS A 271 -14.43 -20.40 -19.81
C LYS A 271 -13.19 -21.27 -19.56
N PRO A 272 -12.74 -21.39 -18.32
CA PRO A 272 -11.60 -22.24 -17.99
C PRO A 272 -12.01 -23.71 -18.00
N SER A 273 -11.02 -24.61 -17.92
CA SER A 273 -11.28 -26.02 -17.61
C SER A 273 -11.86 -26.14 -16.19
N ALA A 274 -13.11 -26.62 -16.08
CA ALA A 274 -13.77 -26.79 -14.78
C ALA A 274 -12.99 -27.73 -13.85
N ILE A 275 -12.36 -28.78 -14.41
CA ILE A 275 -11.55 -29.73 -13.64
C ILE A 275 -10.29 -29.03 -13.08
N ALA A 276 -9.60 -28.22 -13.91
CA ALA A 276 -8.39 -27.51 -13.45
C ALA A 276 -8.72 -26.47 -12.39
N GLU A 277 -9.85 -25.76 -12.54
CA GLU A 277 -10.34 -24.80 -11.56
C GLU A 277 -10.65 -25.47 -10.22
N GLU A 278 -11.40 -26.58 -10.24
CA GLU A 278 -11.74 -27.33 -9.04
C GLU A 278 -10.49 -27.84 -8.30
N ILE A 279 -9.52 -28.40 -9.03
CA ILE A 279 -8.26 -28.88 -8.44
C ILE A 279 -7.48 -27.75 -7.76
N LEU A 280 -7.38 -26.56 -8.40
CA LEU A 280 -6.70 -25.41 -7.81
C LEU A 280 -7.42 -24.90 -6.54
N GLN A 281 -8.75 -24.87 -6.55
CA GLN A 281 -9.56 -24.51 -5.39
C GLN A 281 -9.39 -25.51 -4.25
N GLN A 282 -9.37 -26.82 -4.53
CA GLN A 282 -9.09 -27.87 -3.53
C GLN A 282 -7.68 -27.75 -2.94
N LYS A 283 -6.70 -27.24 -3.68
CA LYS A 283 -5.37 -26.92 -3.14
C LYS A 283 -5.38 -25.70 -2.23
N GLY A 284 -6.42 -24.85 -2.29
CA GLY A 284 -6.58 -23.65 -1.49
C GLY A 284 -6.35 -22.33 -2.26
N CYS A 285 -6.15 -22.39 -3.58
CA CYS A 285 -6.11 -21.18 -4.41
C CYS A 285 -7.52 -20.57 -4.52
N LYS A 286 -7.62 -19.24 -4.51
CA LYS A 286 -8.81 -18.57 -5.04
C LYS A 286 -8.69 -18.46 -6.56
N VAL A 287 -9.73 -18.80 -7.29
CA VAL A 287 -9.77 -18.68 -8.75
C VAL A 287 -10.86 -17.68 -9.13
N PHE A 288 -10.48 -16.69 -9.94
CA PHE A 288 -11.37 -15.62 -10.39
C PHE A 288 -11.45 -15.62 -11.91
N ARG A 289 -12.67 -15.55 -12.44
CA ARG A 289 -12.92 -15.50 -13.88
C ARG A 289 -13.06 -14.04 -14.32
N VAL A 290 -12.29 -13.65 -15.31
CA VAL A 290 -12.29 -12.30 -15.89
C VAL A 290 -12.43 -12.39 -17.42
N GLY A 291 -12.81 -11.29 -18.06
CA GLY A 291 -12.86 -11.18 -19.51
C GLY A 291 -11.49 -11.43 -20.14
N ASP A 292 -11.51 -11.92 -21.36
CA ASP A 292 -10.31 -12.07 -22.16
C ASP A 292 -10.57 -11.75 -23.64
N SER A 293 -9.53 -11.30 -24.31
CA SER A 293 -9.52 -11.09 -25.76
C SER A 293 -8.20 -11.61 -26.33
N ALA A 294 -8.28 -12.44 -27.36
CA ALA A 294 -7.13 -13.09 -28.01
C ALA A 294 -6.18 -13.78 -27.00
N GLY A 295 -6.75 -14.41 -25.95
CA GLY A 295 -6.00 -15.12 -24.91
C GLY A 295 -5.28 -14.22 -23.90
N LYS A 296 -5.55 -12.91 -23.90
CA LYS A 296 -5.09 -11.95 -22.90
C LYS A 296 -6.24 -11.56 -22.00
N LEU A 297 -6.04 -11.67 -20.68
CA LEU A 297 -7.03 -11.27 -19.69
C LEU A 297 -7.22 -9.75 -19.69
N ASP A 298 -8.45 -9.30 -19.44
CA ASP A 298 -8.77 -7.89 -19.25
C ASP A 298 -8.16 -7.38 -17.94
N LEU A 299 -7.14 -6.55 -18.04
CA LEU A 299 -6.44 -6.00 -16.88
C LEU A 299 -7.29 -5.01 -16.08
N GLY A 300 -8.21 -4.30 -16.72
CA GLY A 300 -9.15 -3.41 -16.05
C GLY A 300 -10.04 -4.22 -15.09
N GLU A 301 -10.68 -5.28 -15.60
CA GLU A 301 -11.53 -6.18 -14.79
C GLU A 301 -10.73 -6.90 -13.70
N VAL A 302 -9.46 -7.27 -13.96
CA VAL A 302 -8.56 -7.81 -12.94
C VAL A 302 -8.35 -6.82 -11.80
N LEU A 303 -8.06 -5.55 -12.11
CA LEU A 303 -7.81 -4.53 -11.11
C LEU A 303 -9.07 -4.17 -10.32
N GLU A 304 -10.23 -4.06 -10.96
CA GLU A 304 -11.52 -3.84 -10.30
C GLU A 304 -11.84 -4.96 -9.30
N LEU A 305 -11.65 -6.21 -9.72
CA LEU A 305 -11.83 -7.37 -8.87
C LEU A 305 -10.89 -7.35 -7.65
N LEU A 306 -9.61 -7.03 -7.87
CA LEU A 306 -8.64 -6.91 -6.78
C LEU A 306 -9.05 -5.81 -5.79
N ALA A 307 -9.52 -4.66 -6.28
CA ALA A 307 -10.05 -3.58 -5.43
C ALA A 307 -11.29 -4.01 -4.65
N GLY A 308 -12.19 -4.78 -5.27
CA GLY A 308 -13.37 -5.37 -4.63
C GLY A 308 -13.00 -6.31 -3.48
N GLU A 309 -11.95 -7.13 -3.66
CA GLU A 309 -11.38 -8.00 -2.62
C GLU A 309 -10.60 -7.22 -1.54
N GLY A 310 -10.45 -5.90 -1.70
CA GLY A 310 -9.84 -5.02 -0.69
C GLY A 310 -8.37 -4.68 -0.92
N ILE A 311 -7.76 -5.14 -2.02
CA ILE A 311 -6.38 -4.80 -2.37
C ILE A 311 -6.31 -3.30 -2.70
N THR A 312 -5.37 -2.61 -2.09
CA THR A 312 -5.14 -1.17 -2.29
C THR A 312 -3.82 -0.91 -3.05
N ARG A 313 -2.77 -1.71 -2.81
CA ARG A 313 -1.46 -1.60 -3.46
C ARG A 313 -1.10 -2.90 -4.16
N LEU A 314 -0.92 -2.84 -5.48
CA LEU A 314 -0.51 -3.96 -6.31
C LEU A 314 0.90 -3.74 -6.84
N MET A 315 1.82 -4.67 -6.55
CA MET A 315 3.14 -4.72 -7.18
C MET A 315 3.10 -5.66 -8.38
N VAL A 316 3.44 -5.17 -9.56
CA VAL A 316 3.57 -5.98 -10.77
C VAL A 316 5.05 -6.32 -10.98
N GLU A 317 5.39 -7.59 -10.83
CA GLU A 317 6.70 -8.16 -11.16
C GLU A 317 6.60 -9.15 -12.32
N GLY A 318 5.69 -8.86 -13.25
CA GLY A 318 5.48 -9.69 -14.43
C GLY A 318 6.68 -9.71 -15.37
N GLY A 319 6.74 -10.75 -16.21
CA GLY A 319 7.67 -10.78 -17.35
C GLY A 319 7.34 -9.68 -18.37
N PRO A 320 8.18 -9.52 -19.40
CA PRO A 320 8.07 -8.43 -20.37
C PRO A 320 6.70 -8.24 -21.02
N THR A 321 5.97 -9.34 -21.23
CA THR A 321 4.61 -9.30 -21.83
C THR A 321 3.60 -8.65 -20.91
N VAL A 322 3.59 -9.03 -19.62
CA VAL A 322 2.67 -8.45 -18.61
C VAL A 322 3.02 -6.98 -18.39
N ALA A 323 4.30 -6.67 -18.22
CA ALA A 323 4.77 -5.29 -18.07
C ALA A 323 4.32 -4.41 -19.25
N ALA A 324 4.57 -4.86 -20.49
CA ALA A 324 4.11 -4.15 -21.68
C ALA A 324 2.58 -3.97 -21.74
N SER A 325 1.80 -4.97 -21.30
CA SER A 325 0.35 -4.87 -21.26
C SER A 325 -0.14 -3.80 -20.27
N PHE A 326 0.47 -3.69 -19.08
CA PHE A 326 0.14 -2.63 -18.12
C PHE A 326 0.52 -1.25 -18.64
N VAL A 327 1.69 -1.10 -19.29
CA VAL A 327 2.13 0.16 -19.89
C VAL A 327 1.21 0.58 -21.04
N ALA A 328 0.90 -0.36 -21.96
CA ALA A 328 0.02 -0.10 -23.11
C ALA A 328 -1.41 0.29 -22.72
N ALA A 329 -1.90 -0.23 -21.59
CA ALA A 329 -3.22 0.08 -21.06
C ALA A 329 -3.23 1.34 -20.14
N ASP A 330 -2.10 2.03 -19.99
CA ASP A 330 -1.92 3.18 -19.09
C ASP A 330 -2.33 2.92 -17.62
N LEU A 331 -2.04 1.70 -17.14
CA LEU A 331 -2.43 1.21 -15.80
C LEU A 331 -1.29 1.27 -14.77
N VAL A 332 -0.17 1.93 -15.08
CA VAL A 332 0.97 2.07 -14.16
C VAL A 332 0.91 3.43 -13.47
N ASP A 333 0.87 3.44 -12.15
CA ASP A 333 0.88 4.66 -11.33
C ASP A 333 2.28 5.02 -10.84
N GLU A 334 3.09 4.00 -10.55
CA GLU A 334 4.47 4.12 -10.08
C GLU A 334 5.33 3.04 -10.76
N ALA A 335 6.57 3.37 -11.11
CA ALA A 335 7.52 2.41 -11.64
C ALA A 335 8.82 2.43 -10.85
N VAL A 336 9.37 1.25 -10.58
CA VAL A 336 10.68 1.06 -9.96
C VAL A 336 11.56 0.29 -10.92
N LEU A 337 12.62 0.93 -11.39
CA LEU A 337 13.63 0.35 -12.26
C LEU A 337 14.88 0.04 -11.43
N VAL A 338 15.20 -1.24 -11.28
CA VAL A 338 16.46 -1.67 -10.67
C VAL A 338 17.47 -1.84 -11.80
N ARG A 339 18.39 -0.90 -11.95
CA ARG A 339 19.47 -0.94 -12.95
C ARG A 339 20.69 -1.61 -12.35
N SER A 340 21.05 -2.74 -12.93
CA SER A 340 22.27 -3.48 -12.59
C SER A 340 23.47 -2.92 -13.37
N ASP A 341 24.66 -3.03 -12.81
CA ASP A 341 25.92 -2.79 -13.51
C ASP A 341 26.34 -3.93 -14.42
N LYS A 342 25.65 -5.08 -14.36
CA LYS A 342 25.94 -6.27 -15.16
C LYS A 342 25.49 -6.13 -16.60
N THR A 343 26.32 -6.56 -17.54
CA THR A 343 25.98 -6.72 -18.94
C THR A 343 25.68 -8.19 -19.22
N ILE A 344 24.61 -8.48 -19.97
CA ILE A 344 24.20 -9.85 -20.29
C ILE A 344 24.24 -10.18 -21.79
N GLY A 345 24.50 -9.20 -22.66
CA GLY A 345 24.62 -9.38 -24.11
C GLY A 345 23.27 -9.69 -24.77
N GLU A 346 23.18 -10.86 -25.42
CA GLU A 346 21.90 -11.28 -25.99
C GLU A 346 20.87 -11.53 -24.89
N GLY A 347 19.71 -10.85 -24.96
CA GLY A 347 18.70 -10.91 -23.93
C GLY A 347 17.34 -10.36 -24.38
N ILE A 348 16.34 -10.57 -23.54
CA ILE A 348 14.98 -10.09 -23.77
C ILE A 348 14.81 -8.65 -23.29
N ALA A 349 14.08 -7.84 -24.06
CA ALA A 349 13.73 -6.49 -23.66
C ALA A 349 12.83 -6.48 -22.41
N PRO A 350 12.90 -5.45 -21.55
CA PRO A 350 12.07 -5.34 -20.34
C PRO A 350 10.58 -5.17 -20.64
N LEU A 351 10.22 -4.61 -21.79
CA LEU A 351 8.86 -4.47 -22.30
C LEU A 351 8.76 -5.14 -23.66
N ALA A 352 7.89 -6.14 -23.80
CA ALA A 352 7.72 -6.86 -25.05
C ALA A 352 7.13 -5.96 -26.15
N GLY A 353 7.89 -5.74 -27.21
CA GLY A 353 7.46 -4.93 -28.35
C GLY A 353 7.39 -3.43 -28.11
N MET A 354 7.93 -2.92 -26.99
CA MET A 354 7.94 -1.50 -26.65
C MET A 354 9.32 -1.05 -26.17
N SER A 355 9.64 0.25 -26.38
CA SER A 355 10.80 0.86 -25.74
C SER A 355 10.56 1.14 -24.26
N LEU A 356 11.62 1.27 -23.48
CA LEU A 356 11.50 1.65 -22.07
C LEU A 356 10.96 3.07 -21.91
N ASP A 357 11.16 3.95 -22.90
CA ASP A 357 10.64 5.32 -22.89
C ASP A 357 9.12 5.36 -22.82
N ALA A 358 8.43 4.34 -23.38
CA ALA A 358 6.97 4.24 -23.25
C ALA A 358 6.48 4.22 -21.80
N LEU A 359 7.28 3.66 -20.88
CA LEU A 359 6.97 3.66 -19.45
C LEU A 359 7.06 5.06 -18.84
N THR A 360 8.02 5.88 -19.30
CA THR A 360 8.29 7.19 -18.70
C THR A 360 7.50 8.34 -19.35
N GLN A 361 6.72 8.07 -20.43
CA GLN A 361 5.91 9.09 -21.10
C GLN A 361 4.86 9.74 -20.17
N HIS A 362 4.30 8.96 -19.24
CA HIS A 362 3.26 9.40 -18.31
C HIS A 362 3.73 9.46 -16.86
N LEU A 363 5.01 9.16 -16.60
CA LEU A 363 5.62 9.15 -15.27
C LEU A 363 6.79 10.13 -15.21
N GLN A 364 6.91 10.83 -14.09
CA GLN A 364 8.04 11.73 -13.81
C GLN A 364 9.02 11.06 -12.85
N ALA A 365 10.31 11.39 -12.96
CA ALA A 365 11.32 10.91 -12.02
C ALA A 365 10.99 11.42 -10.60
N ALA A 366 10.83 10.48 -9.67
CA ALA A 366 10.46 10.74 -8.28
C ALA A 366 11.61 10.51 -7.29
N GLY A 367 12.66 9.82 -7.72
CA GLY A 367 13.84 9.59 -6.88
C GLY A 367 14.82 8.59 -7.48
N SER A 368 16.01 8.53 -6.90
CA SER A 368 17.04 7.54 -7.22
C SER A 368 17.80 7.19 -5.95
N GLU A 369 18.10 5.91 -5.78
CA GLU A 369 18.80 5.36 -4.62
C GLU A 369 19.93 4.43 -5.10
N ARG A 370 21.16 4.62 -4.60
CA ARG A 370 22.28 3.70 -4.87
C ARG A 370 22.23 2.52 -3.91
N LEU A 371 22.29 1.30 -4.42
CA LEU A 371 22.17 0.04 -3.67
C LEU A 371 23.32 -0.90 -4.03
N GLY A 372 24.46 -0.70 -3.40
CA GLY A 372 25.72 -1.35 -3.79
C GLY A 372 26.15 -0.96 -5.19
N ALA A 373 26.28 -1.93 -6.08
CA ALA A 373 26.59 -1.71 -7.50
C ALA A 373 25.37 -1.30 -8.33
N ASP A 374 24.15 -1.58 -7.85
CA ASP A 374 22.92 -1.28 -8.57
C ASP A 374 22.39 0.14 -8.25
N THR A 375 21.49 0.61 -9.08
CA THR A 375 20.73 1.85 -8.84
C THR A 375 19.23 1.54 -8.95
N LEU A 376 18.45 1.98 -7.98
CA LEU A 376 17.00 1.93 -8.01
C LEU A 376 16.47 3.32 -8.38
N GLU A 377 15.78 3.43 -9.51
CA GLU A 377 15.13 4.64 -9.97
C GLU A 377 13.62 4.50 -9.76
N THR A 378 12.99 5.53 -9.20
CA THR A 378 11.54 5.59 -9.01
C THR A 378 10.94 6.65 -9.91
N TYR A 379 9.84 6.30 -10.55
CA TYR A 379 9.03 7.17 -11.39
C TYR A 379 7.59 7.10 -10.89
N ALA A 380 6.88 8.21 -10.88
CA ALA A 380 5.49 8.28 -10.45
C ALA A 380 4.68 9.21 -11.36
N ARG A 381 3.36 9.01 -11.42
CA ARG A 381 2.49 9.98 -12.07
C ARG A 381 2.60 11.32 -11.34
N ALA A 382 2.59 12.41 -12.11
CA ALA A 382 2.38 13.72 -11.51
C ALA A 382 1.05 13.68 -10.74
N ASN A 383 1.08 14.13 -9.47
CA ASN A 383 -0.15 14.23 -8.69
C ASN A 383 -1.16 15.03 -9.49
N ALA A 384 -2.27 14.43 -9.88
CA ALA A 384 -3.43 15.19 -10.31
C ALA A 384 -3.82 16.09 -9.13
N GLN A 385 -3.79 17.40 -9.39
CA GLN A 385 -4.16 18.44 -8.40
C GLN A 385 -5.60 18.28 -7.99
#